data_02fa424b231fd29128cf8d7519bf6a31
#
_entry.id   02fa424b231fd29128cf8d7519bf6a31
#
_cell.length_a   1.000
_cell.length_b   1.000
_cell.length_c   1.000
_cell.angle_alpha   90.00
_cell.angle_beta   90.00
_cell.angle_gamma   90.00
#
_symmetry.space_group_name_H-M   'P 1'
#
loop_
_entity.id
_entity.type
_entity.pdbx_description
1 polymer ?
#
loop_
_entity_poly.entity_id
_entity_poly.type
_entity_poly.pdbx_seq_one_letter_code
_entity_poly.pdbx_strand_id
1 'polypeptide(L)'
;MNTIISKRFFSENVAELVIDAPLIAKSRKAGHFVIVRVDKHGERMPLTIADADVEKGTITLVVQRIGVSSNKLCALEAGDELADLVGPLGKATDIKKFGTVVCACGGVGAAPMLPIAKALKEAGNRVITVLAARNADLIILKEQLEAVSDEVMVMTDDGSMGQKGLVTTGVEQVIAREQVDKCITIGPAIMMKFVALTTKKYNVPTEASLNTIMVDGTGMCGACRVTVNGKTKFVCVDGPEFDAHAVDFDEMLSRLRQYKNEEVESMSLGGQEFSSLGVTSEQVQSTLNSKASKPSVTPLVPPFAGTAKDRVAIPRVKMNELKPEERIQSLYAEVNQGLTFEQAVTEAHRCLNCKKPTCVEGCPVNINIPGFIKQLEIGNILGAAQIIGESSTLPAVCGRVCPQEKQCEAQCIHLKMGKEAVAIGYLERFVADNAELKVESQSSKVGKKVAVVGSGPAGLAFAGDMAKYGYDVTVFEALHEIGGVLKYGIPEFRLPNRIVDKEIEGLRALGVTFQKDVIVGKTLSIEDLQAEGYQAVFVASGAGLPRFMGIPGENLNAVMSCNEYLTRVNLMNAASE
;
A
#
# COMPACT_ATOMS: atom_id res chain seq x y z
N MET A 1 -6.74 -6.97 -16.78
CA MET A 1 -6.86 -7.88 -15.60
C MET A 1 -7.75 -7.20 -14.58
N ASN A 2 -8.33 -7.92 -13.64
CA ASN A 2 -9.32 -7.47 -12.66
C ASN A 2 -10.74 -7.21 -13.24
N THR A 3 -11.06 -7.80 -14.40
CA THR A 3 -12.39 -7.73 -15.01
C THR A 3 -13.32 -8.74 -14.35
N ILE A 4 -14.56 -8.34 -14.08
CA ILE A 4 -15.60 -9.24 -13.59
C ILE A 4 -16.07 -10.10 -14.78
N ILE A 5 -15.88 -11.41 -14.68
CA ILE A 5 -16.26 -12.38 -15.72
C ILE A 5 -17.74 -12.76 -15.60
N SER A 6 -18.21 -12.96 -14.37
CA SER A 6 -19.61 -13.27 -14.10
C SER A 6 -20.01 -12.83 -12.70
N LYS A 7 -21.30 -12.61 -12.53
CA LYS A 7 -21.94 -12.27 -11.26
C LYS A 7 -23.21 -13.07 -11.07
N ARG A 8 -23.47 -13.52 -9.86
CA ARG A 8 -24.78 -14.07 -9.46
C ARG A 8 -25.09 -13.69 -8.01
N PHE A 9 -26.36 -13.69 -7.66
CA PHE A 9 -26.81 -13.44 -6.30
C PHE A 9 -27.23 -14.76 -5.62
N PHE A 10 -26.78 -15.00 -4.40
CA PHE A 10 -27.33 -16.05 -3.53
C PHE A 10 -28.60 -15.58 -2.83
N SER A 11 -28.69 -14.29 -2.51
CA SER A 11 -29.84 -13.61 -1.92
C SER A 11 -29.78 -12.13 -2.31
N GLU A 12 -30.80 -11.35 -1.99
CA GLU A 12 -30.84 -9.91 -2.26
C GLU A 12 -29.55 -9.19 -1.78
N ASN A 13 -28.93 -9.69 -0.72
CA ASN A 13 -27.80 -9.03 -0.04
C ASN A 13 -26.46 -9.75 -0.18
N VAL A 14 -26.36 -10.85 -0.92
CA VAL A 14 -25.11 -11.60 -1.08
C VAL A 14 -24.86 -11.95 -2.53
N ALA A 15 -23.78 -11.42 -3.08
CA ALA A 15 -23.34 -11.65 -4.45
C ALA A 15 -22.08 -12.51 -4.51
N GLU A 16 -21.98 -13.33 -5.54
CA GLU A 16 -20.76 -14.01 -5.98
C GLU A 16 -20.24 -13.29 -7.22
N LEU A 17 -18.94 -13.01 -7.25
CA LEU A 17 -18.22 -12.41 -8.35
C LEU A 17 -17.09 -13.32 -8.78
N VAL A 18 -17.02 -13.64 -10.06
CA VAL A 18 -15.86 -14.34 -10.67
C VAL A 18 -15.03 -13.30 -11.41
N ILE A 19 -13.74 -13.23 -11.09
CA ILE A 19 -12.86 -12.13 -11.52
C ILE A 19 -11.64 -12.73 -12.24
N ASP A 20 -11.23 -12.15 -13.37
CA ASP A 20 -10.01 -12.45 -14.10
C ASP A 20 -8.78 -12.02 -13.27
N ALA A 21 -8.04 -12.99 -12.74
CA ALA A 21 -6.89 -12.78 -11.87
C ALA A 21 -5.91 -13.96 -11.93
N PRO A 22 -5.27 -14.23 -13.09
CA PRO A 22 -4.52 -15.47 -13.32
C PRO A 22 -3.33 -15.65 -12.37
N LEU A 23 -2.62 -14.58 -12.02
CA LEU A 23 -1.50 -14.67 -11.08
C LEU A 23 -1.96 -15.04 -9.67
N ILE A 24 -3.08 -14.47 -9.23
CA ILE A 24 -3.67 -14.77 -7.92
C ILE A 24 -4.24 -16.18 -7.91
N ALA A 25 -4.95 -16.57 -8.96
CA ALA A 25 -5.53 -17.93 -9.09
C ALA A 25 -4.45 -19.02 -8.99
N LYS A 26 -3.29 -18.81 -9.65
CA LYS A 26 -2.14 -19.73 -9.64
C LYS A 26 -1.49 -19.84 -8.25
N SER A 27 -1.38 -18.72 -7.51
CA SER A 27 -0.58 -18.64 -6.28
C SER A 27 -1.40 -18.78 -4.98
N ARG A 28 -2.75 -18.67 -5.06
CA ARG A 28 -3.61 -18.72 -3.88
C ARG A 28 -3.62 -20.11 -3.22
N LYS A 29 -3.87 -20.14 -1.91
CA LYS A 29 -4.16 -21.33 -1.09
C LYS A 29 -5.39 -21.04 -0.22
N ALA A 30 -5.96 -22.09 0.39
CA ALA A 30 -7.06 -21.94 1.35
C ALA A 30 -6.66 -20.95 2.48
N GLY A 31 -7.58 -20.11 2.91
CA GLY A 31 -7.35 -19.07 3.92
C GLY A 31 -6.78 -17.74 3.38
N HIS A 32 -6.27 -17.69 2.15
CA HIS A 32 -5.83 -16.45 1.54
C HIS A 32 -7.00 -15.51 1.19
N PHE A 33 -6.74 -14.21 1.23
CA PHE A 33 -7.68 -13.16 0.87
C PHE A 33 -7.04 -12.18 -0.14
N VAL A 34 -7.84 -11.27 -0.65
CA VAL A 34 -7.41 -10.15 -1.51
C VAL A 34 -7.88 -8.84 -0.90
N ILE A 35 -7.21 -7.75 -1.27
CA ILE A 35 -7.74 -6.40 -1.12
C ILE A 35 -8.35 -5.98 -2.45
N VAL A 36 -9.59 -5.51 -2.41
CA VAL A 36 -10.34 -5.01 -3.58
C VAL A 36 -10.59 -3.52 -3.41
N ARG A 37 -10.39 -2.76 -4.47
CA ARG A 37 -10.81 -1.36 -4.57
C ARG A 37 -11.65 -1.20 -5.85
N VAL A 38 -12.88 -0.70 -5.70
CA VAL A 38 -13.85 -0.64 -6.80
C VAL A 38 -13.49 0.44 -7.81
N ASP A 39 -13.20 1.65 -7.33
CA ASP A 39 -12.87 2.82 -8.15
C ASP A 39 -11.72 3.63 -7.51
N LYS A 40 -11.24 4.67 -8.19
CA LYS A 40 -10.11 5.49 -7.72
C LYS A 40 -10.37 6.22 -6.37
N HIS A 41 -11.63 6.38 -5.98
CA HIS A 41 -12.05 6.96 -4.71
C HIS A 41 -12.56 5.91 -3.71
N GLY A 42 -12.57 4.64 -4.12
CA GLY A 42 -13.08 3.53 -3.34
C GLY A 42 -12.15 3.15 -2.18
N GLU A 43 -12.75 2.66 -1.10
CA GLU A 43 -12.03 2.05 0.01
C GLU A 43 -11.41 0.72 -0.40
N ARG A 44 -10.38 0.34 0.33
CA ARG A 44 -9.69 -0.95 0.18
C ARG A 44 -10.37 -1.99 1.09
N MET A 45 -11.06 -2.96 0.49
CA MET A 45 -11.82 -3.98 1.20
C MET A 45 -11.10 -5.33 1.19
N PRO A 46 -10.84 -5.96 2.36
CA PRO A 46 -10.35 -7.34 2.43
C PRO A 46 -11.49 -8.32 2.14
N LEU A 47 -11.30 -9.21 1.18
CA LEU A 47 -12.24 -10.26 0.83
C LEU A 47 -11.52 -11.60 0.68
N THR A 48 -12.00 -12.63 1.36
CA THR A 48 -11.41 -13.97 1.24
C THR A 48 -11.72 -14.59 -0.12
N ILE A 49 -10.74 -15.27 -0.70
CA ILE A 49 -10.90 -16.01 -1.96
C ILE A 49 -11.69 -17.28 -1.66
N ALA A 50 -12.95 -17.32 -2.10
CA ALA A 50 -13.85 -18.46 -1.88
C ALA A 50 -13.51 -19.64 -2.78
N ASP A 51 -13.07 -19.39 -4.02
CA ASP A 51 -12.61 -20.43 -4.96
C ASP A 51 -11.65 -19.83 -5.99
N ALA A 52 -11.00 -20.68 -6.77
CA ALA A 52 -10.20 -20.28 -7.91
C ALA A 52 -10.11 -21.41 -8.95
N ASP A 53 -10.15 -21.01 -10.22
CA ASP A 53 -9.93 -21.86 -11.37
C ASP A 53 -8.59 -21.47 -12.02
N VAL A 54 -7.58 -22.29 -11.83
CA VAL A 54 -6.21 -22.02 -12.32
C VAL A 54 -6.16 -22.08 -13.86
N GLU A 55 -6.96 -22.96 -14.48
CA GLU A 55 -6.98 -23.12 -15.94
C GLU A 55 -7.62 -21.91 -16.63
N LYS A 56 -8.69 -21.38 -16.04
CA LYS A 56 -9.34 -20.17 -16.52
C LYS A 56 -8.68 -18.88 -16.02
N GLY A 57 -7.77 -18.97 -15.05
CA GLY A 57 -7.12 -17.80 -14.45
C GLY A 57 -8.07 -16.92 -13.63
N THR A 58 -9.08 -17.51 -12.99
CA THR A 58 -10.11 -16.73 -12.28
C THR A 58 -10.12 -17.03 -10.78
N ILE A 59 -10.55 -16.05 -9.99
CA ILE A 59 -10.89 -16.20 -8.57
C ILE A 59 -12.34 -15.87 -8.34
N THR A 60 -12.91 -16.47 -7.29
CA THR A 60 -14.29 -16.23 -6.86
C THR A 60 -14.30 -15.51 -5.52
N LEU A 61 -15.02 -14.41 -5.44
CA LEU A 61 -15.29 -13.65 -4.22
C LEU A 61 -16.78 -13.70 -3.90
N VAL A 62 -17.11 -13.79 -2.61
CA VAL A 62 -18.49 -13.68 -2.12
C VAL A 62 -18.60 -12.45 -1.24
N VAL A 63 -19.52 -11.57 -1.56
CA VAL A 63 -19.64 -10.23 -0.98
C VAL A 63 -21.02 -10.02 -0.40
N GLN A 64 -21.08 -9.58 0.86
CA GLN A 64 -22.33 -9.17 1.48
C GLN A 64 -22.48 -7.64 1.39
N ARG A 65 -23.64 -7.19 0.96
CA ARG A 65 -24.03 -5.77 0.88
C ARG A 65 -24.30 -5.24 2.29
N ILE A 66 -23.30 -4.58 2.88
CA ILE A 66 -23.40 -4.07 4.26
C ILE A 66 -23.16 -2.56 4.33
N GLY A 67 -22.20 -2.04 3.54
CA GLY A 67 -21.76 -0.65 3.52
C GLY A 67 -21.66 -0.09 2.12
N VAL A 68 -21.28 1.17 1.97
CA VAL A 68 -21.18 1.87 0.69
C VAL A 68 -20.28 1.12 -0.30
N SER A 69 -19.06 0.75 0.13
CA SER A 69 -18.08 0.10 -0.74
C SER A 69 -18.53 -1.29 -1.20
N SER A 70 -19.14 -2.09 -0.32
CA SER A 70 -19.68 -3.41 -0.69
C SER A 70 -20.94 -3.29 -1.58
N ASN A 71 -21.75 -2.24 -1.42
CA ASN A 71 -22.86 -1.94 -2.31
C ASN A 71 -22.37 -1.58 -3.71
N LYS A 72 -21.33 -0.70 -3.81
CA LYS A 72 -20.70 -0.35 -5.09
C LYS A 72 -20.13 -1.60 -5.78
N LEU A 73 -19.43 -2.46 -5.05
CA LEU A 73 -18.87 -3.69 -5.62
C LEU A 73 -19.97 -4.64 -6.14
N CYS A 74 -21.05 -4.81 -5.38
CA CYS A 74 -22.19 -5.62 -5.81
C CYS A 74 -23.03 -4.98 -6.94
N ALA A 75 -22.85 -3.69 -7.21
CA ALA A 75 -23.52 -3.01 -8.33
C ALA A 75 -22.79 -3.21 -9.67
N LEU A 76 -21.52 -3.58 -9.66
CA LEU A 76 -20.76 -3.89 -10.89
C LEU A 76 -21.33 -5.11 -11.60
N GLU A 77 -21.20 -5.14 -12.94
CA GLU A 77 -21.67 -6.22 -13.79
C GLU A 77 -20.52 -6.95 -14.49
N ALA A 78 -20.83 -8.05 -15.18
CA ALA A 78 -19.85 -8.74 -16.01
C ALA A 78 -19.34 -7.80 -17.13
N GLY A 79 -18.02 -7.70 -17.24
CA GLY A 79 -17.32 -6.76 -18.14
C GLY A 79 -16.79 -5.51 -17.44
N ASP A 80 -17.28 -5.17 -16.24
CA ASP A 80 -16.73 -4.06 -15.46
C ASP A 80 -15.35 -4.42 -14.88
N GLU A 81 -14.52 -3.40 -14.65
CA GLU A 81 -13.17 -3.55 -14.11
C GLU A 81 -13.06 -2.97 -12.70
N LEU A 82 -12.34 -3.68 -11.84
CA LEU A 82 -11.92 -3.18 -10.53
C LEU A 82 -10.69 -2.28 -10.68
N ALA A 83 -10.64 -1.18 -9.93
CA ALA A 83 -9.49 -0.31 -9.92
C ALA A 83 -8.23 -1.03 -9.42
N ASP A 84 -8.36 -1.81 -8.35
CA ASP A 84 -7.25 -2.62 -7.83
C ASP A 84 -7.75 -3.97 -7.29
N LEU A 85 -6.89 -4.98 -7.45
CA LEU A 85 -7.04 -6.32 -6.89
C LEU A 85 -5.68 -6.84 -6.47
N VAL A 86 -5.40 -6.83 -5.17
CA VAL A 86 -4.09 -7.17 -4.60
C VAL A 86 -4.16 -8.49 -3.85
N GLY A 87 -3.28 -9.42 -4.18
CA GLY A 87 -3.20 -10.71 -3.48
C GLY A 87 -2.32 -11.76 -4.19
N PRO A 88 -2.31 -12.99 -3.67
CA PRO A 88 -2.97 -13.41 -2.43
C PRO A 88 -2.30 -12.83 -1.18
N LEU A 89 -3.10 -12.50 -0.18
CA LEU A 89 -2.67 -11.94 1.10
C LEU A 89 -2.93 -12.91 2.25
N GLY A 90 -2.35 -12.61 3.42
CA GLY A 90 -2.44 -13.46 4.60
C GLY A 90 -1.50 -14.66 4.55
N LYS A 91 -1.64 -15.53 5.53
CA LYS A 91 -1.04 -16.86 5.56
C LYS A 91 -2.08 -17.89 5.15
N ALA A 92 -1.65 -18.91 4.44
CA ALA A 92 -2.51 -20.05 4.16
C ALA A 92 -2.88 -20.78 5.44
N THR A 93 -4.09 -21.35 5.50
CA THR A 93 -4.52 -22.24 6.55
C THR A 93 -3.55 -23.42 6.70
N ASP A 94 -3.23 -23.80 7.93
CA ASP A 94 -2.42 -24.99 8.23
C ASP A 94 -3.24 -26.26 7.93
N ILE A 95 -3.08 -26.81 6.73
CA ILE A 95 -3.78 -28.01 6.28
C ILE A 95 -2.92 -29.24 6.51
N LYS A 96 -3.37 -30.09 7.41
CA LYS A 96 -2.78 -31.41 7.69
C LYS A 96 -3.84 -32.38 8.24
N LYS A 97 -3.48 -33.62 8.41
CA LYS A 97 -4.35 -34.61 9.03
C LYS A 97 -4.37 -34.40 10.55
N PHE A 98 -5.47 -33.85 11.06
CA PHE A 98 -5.72 -33.65 12.49
C PHE A 98 -6.52 -34.84 13.08
N GLY A 99 -7.51 -35.32 12.34
CA GLY A 99 -8.51 -36.28 12.77
C GLY A 99 -9.92 -35.80 12.45
N THR A 100 -10.75 -35.58 13.46
CA THR A 100 -12.08 -34.95 13.30
C THR A 100 -11.97 -33.44 13.46
N VAL A 101 -12.35 -32.70 12.41
CA VAL A 101 -12.30 -31.26 12.37
C VAL A 101 -13.71 -30.68 12.26
N VAL A 102 -14.07 -29.78 13.17
CA VAL A 102 -15.31 -29.00 13.11
C VAL A 102 -15.04 -27.67 12.41
N CYS A 103 -15.75 -27.42 11.33
CA CYS A 103 -15.76 -26.17 10.57
C CYS A 103 -17.00 -25.36 10.94
N ALA A 104 -16.87 -24.40 11.87
CA ALA A 104 -17.98 -23.59 12.37
C ALA A 104 -18.05 -22.25 11.61
N CYS A 105 -19.05 -22.06 10.76
CA CYS A 105 -19.17 -20.86 9.95
C CYS A 105 -20.53 -20.17 10.07
N GLY A 106 -20.54 -18.83 9.97
CA GLY A 106 -21.74 -18.00 10.10
C GLY A 106 -21.94 -17.04 8.95
N GLY A 107 -23.12 -17.06 8.34
CA GLY A 107 -23.50 -16.20 7.22
C GLY A 107 -22.51 -16.29 6.06
N VAL A 108 -21.99 -15.15 5.58
CA VAL A 108 -20.98 -15.13 4.49
C VAL A 108 -19.67 -15.81 4.86
N GLY A 109 -19.43 -16.13 6.13
CA GLY A 109 -18.30 -16.96 6.56
C GLY A 109 -18.29 -18.38 5.98
N ALA A 110 -19.39 -18.83 5.39
CA ALA A 110 -19.45 -20.05 4.58
C ALA A 110 -18.51 -20.02 3.38
N ALA A 111 -18.36 -18.86 2.74
CA ALA A 111 -17.52 -18.70 1.55
C ALA A 111 -16.02 -18.92 1.84
N PRO A 112 -15.38 -18.25 2.82
CA PRO A 112 -14.01 -18.57 3.20
C PRO A 112 -13.83 -19.96 3.80
N MET A 113 -14.86 -20.53 4.41
CA MET A 113 -14.81 -21.90 4.96
C MET A 113 -14.75 -22.98 3.87
N LEU A 114 -15.39 -22.76 2.74
CA LEU A 114 -15.47 -23.74 1.65
C LEU A 114 -14.10 -24.27 1.18
N PRO A 115 -13.13 -23.41 0.78
CA PRO A 115 -11.81 -23.90 0.37
C PRO A 115 -11.03 -24.55 1.52
N ILE A 116 -11.27 -24.17 2.76
CA ILE A 116 -10.62 -24.77 3.94
C ILE A 116 -11.19 -26.16 4.20
N ALA A 117 -12.52 -26.31 4.22
CA ALA A 117 -13.18 -27.59 4.40
C ALA A 117 -12.78 -28.59 3.29
N LYS A 118 -12.72 -28.13 2.03
CA LYS A 118 -12.25 -28.92 0.88
C LYS A 118 -10.82 -29.43 1.12
N ALA A 119 -9.89 -28.51 1.43
CA ALA A 119 -8.48 -28.87 1.65
C ALA A 119 -8.29 -29.80 2.85
N LEU A 120 -9.04 -29.62 3.94
CA LEU A 120 -9.01 -30.50 5.10
C LEU A 120 -9.52 -31.91 4.76
N LYS A 121 -10.59 -32.01 3.96
CA LYS A 121 -11.13 -33.26 3.47
C LYS A 121 -10.13 -34.00 2.59
N GLU A 122 -9.49 -33.28 1.67
CA GLU A 122 -8.45 -33.84 0.78
C GLU A 122 -7.22 -34.33 1.59
N ALA A 123 -6.91 -33.67 2.72
CA ALA A 123 -5.85 -34.10 3.64
C ALA A 123 -6.23 -35.33 4.50
N GLY A 124 -7.42 -35.88 4.32
CA GLY A 124 -7.88 -37.11 4.98
C GLY A 124 -8.44 -36.90 6.38
N ASN A 125 -8.95 -35.71 6.67
CA ASN A 125 -9.72 -35.46 7.89
C ASN A 125 -11.18 -35.88 7.74
N ARG A 126 -11.82 -36.21 8.88
CA ARG A 126 -13.26 -36.19 8.99
C ARG A 126 -13.71 -34.76 9.21
N VAL A 127 -14.42 -34.19 8.24
CA VAL A 127 -14.85 -32.78 8.26
C VAL A 127 -16.34 -32.70 8.59
N ILE A 128 -16.68 -32.00 9.68
CA ILE A 128 -18.06 -31.71 10.09
C ILE A 128 -18.25 -30.21 10.02
N THR A 129 -19.12 -29.74 9.13
CA THR A 129 -19.41 -28.33 8.99
C THR A 129 -20.68 -27.97 9.76
N VAL A 130 -20.56 -26.98 10.67
CA VAL A 130 -21.71 -26.35 11.34
C VAL A 130 -21.94 -25.00 10.64
N LEU A 131 -22.94 -24.99 9.75
CA LEU A 131 -23.32 -23.84 8.94
C LEU A 131 -24.47 -23.08 9.62
N ALA A 132 -24.22 -21.87 10.09
CA ALA A 132 -25.21 -21.11 10.86
C ALA A 132 -25.57 -19.78 10.21
N ALA A 133 -26.82 -19.34 10.38
CA ALA A 133 -27.30 -18.03 9.97
C ALA A 133 -28.51 -17.60 10.84
N ARG A 134 -28.93 -16.34 10.69
CA ARG A 134 -30.15 -15.87 11.39
C ARG A 134 -31.42 -16.54 10.88
N ASN A 135 -31.51 -16.76 9.57
CA ASN A 135 -32.63 -17.37 8.87
C ASN A 135 -32.18 -18.11 7.61
N ALA A 136 -33.10 -18.82 6.96
CA ALA A 136 -32.86 -19.59 5.75
C ALA A 136 -32.29 -18.79 4.58
N ASP A 137 -32.69 -17.52 4.39
CA ASP A 137 -32.27 -16.68 3.28
C ASP A 137 -30.77 -16.30 3.34
N LEU A 138 -30.17 -16.42 4.52
CA LEU A 138 -28.73 -16.16 4.76
C LEU A 138 -27.89 -17.43 4.76
N ILE A 139 -28.49 -18.60 4.54
CA ILE A 139 -27.77 -19.87 4.33
C ILE A 139 -27.29 -19.90 2.86
N ILE A 140 -26.00 -19.82 2.67
CA ILE A 140 -25.36 -19.86 1.35
C ILE A 140 -24.41 -21.04 1.23
N LEU A 141 -24.12 -21.50 0.02
CA LEU A 141 -23.12 -22.54 -0.31
C LEU A 141 -23.34 -23.89 0.43
N LYS A 142 -24.59 -24.18 0.81
CA LYS A 142 -24.91 -25.41 1.56
C LYS A 142 -24.53 -26.65 0.75
N GLU A 143 -24.96 -26.77 -0.51
CA GLU A 143 -24.68 -27.92 -1.36
C GLU A 143 -23.17 -28.08 -1.63
N GLN A 144 -22.44 -26.96 -1.79
CA GLN A 144 -21.00 -26.99 -1.99
C GLN A 144 -20.27 -27.48 -0.72
N LEU A 145 -20.72 -27.05 0.46
CA LEU A 145 -20.16 -27.52 1.74
C LEU A 145 -20.51 -28.99 1.98
N GLU A 146 -21.72 -29.45 1.61
CA GLU A 146 -22.10 -30.86 1.67
C GLU A 146 -21.20 -31.75 0.78
N ALA A 147 -20.78 -31.24 -0.38
CA ALA A 147 -19.89 -31.97 -1.29
C ALA A 147 -18.46 -32.14 -0.74
N VAL A 148 -18.01 -31.30 0.19
CA VAL A 148 -16.63 -31.28 0.72
C VAL A 148 -16.55 -31.65 2.22
N SER A 149 -17.68 -31.95 2.87
CA SER A 149 -17.75 -32.33 4.28
C SER A 149 -18.31 -33.77 4.41
N ASP A 150 -17.99 -34.43 5.51
CA ASP A 150 -18.62 -35.73 5.86
C ASP A 150 -20.04 -35.52 6.39
N GLU A 151 -20.27 -34.35 6.99
CA GLU A 151 -21.55 -33.98 7.54
C GLU A 151 -21.69 -32.45 7.52
N VAL A 152 -22.88 -31.93 7.22
CA VAL A 152 -23.23 -30.53 7.36
C VAL A 152 -24.44 -30.39 8.28
N MET A 153 -24.24 -29.72 9.39
CA MET A 153 -25.29 -29.38 10.34
C MET A 153 -25.72 -27.91 10.10
N VAL A 154 -26.97 -27.71 9.69
CA VAL A 154 -27.51 -26.36 9.47
C VAL A 154 -28.22 -25.88 10.72
N MET A 155 -27.86 -24.67 11.18
CA MET A 155 -28.44 -24.00 12.34
C MET A 155 -29.03 -22.65 11.92
N THR A 156 -30.27 -22.34 12.29
CA THR A 156 -30.83 -21.00 12.12
C THR A 156 -31.41 -20.48 13.44
N ASP A 157 -31.20 -19.18 13.70
CA ASP A 157 -31.64 -18.58 14.97
C ASP A 157 -33.17 -18.65 15.13
N ASP A 158 -33.90 -18.48 14.01
CA ASP A 158 -35.37 -18.52 13.96
C ASP A 158 -35.95 -19.93 13.75
N GLY A 159 -35.14 -20.90 13.33
CA GLY A 159 -35.57 -22.28 13.00
C GLY A 159 -36.16 -22.43 11.62
N SER A 160 -35.97 -21.47 10.73
CA SER A 160 -36.52 -21.50 9.35
C SER A 160 -35.86 -22.54 8.45
N MET A 161 -34.62 -23.01 8.79
CA MET A 161 -33.94 -24.11 8.11
C MET A 161 -33.05 -24.87 9.12
N GLY A 162 -33.01 -26.19 8.97
CA GLY A 162 -32.21 -27.05 9.85
C GLY A 162 -32.70 -27.05 11.31
N GLN A 163 -31.77 -27.00 12.26
CA GLN A 163 -32.10 -26.94 13.67
C GLN A 163 -32.17 -25.48 14.16
N LYS A 164 -33.14 -25.19 15.03
CA LYS A 164 -33.20 -23.88 15.69
C LYS A 164 -32.10 -23.77 16.74
N GLY A 165 -31.28 -22.73 16.64
CA GLY A 165 -30.22 -22.46 17.59
C GLY A 165 -29.03 -21.75 16.99
N LEU A 166 -28.04 -21.46 17.84
CA LEU A 166 -26.79 -20.80 17.45
C LEU A 166 -25.74 -21.80 16.96
N VAL A 167 -24.72 -21.32 16.25
CA VAL A 167 -23.56 -22.14 15.85
C VAL A 167 -22.92 -22.86 17.04
N THR A 168 -22.85 -22.22 18.21
CA THR A 168 -22.29 -22.82 19.44
C THR A 168 -23.07 -24.05 19.88
N THR A 169 -24.39 -24.06 19.74
CA THR A 169 -25.23 -25.23 20.02
C THR A 169 -24.87 -26.39 19.11
N GLY A 170 -24.70 -26.12 17.80
CA GLY A 170 -24.26 -27.17 16.84
C GLY A 170 -22.87 -27.70 17.17
N VAL A 171 -21.92 -26.84 17.50
CA VAL A 171 -20.56 -27.24 17.92
C VAL A 171 -20.59 -28.09 19.18
N GLU A 172 -21.38 -27.71 20.22
CA GLU A 172 -21.52 -28.51 21.45
C GLU A 172 -22.15 -29.88 21.17
N GLN A 173 -23.14 -29.97 20.28
CA GLN A 173 -23.74 -31.24 19.87
C GLN A 173 -22.73 -32.19 19.20
N VAL A 174 -21.85 -31.65 18.35
CA VAL A 174 -20.78 -32.46 17.73
C VAL A 174 -19.79 -32.93 18.78
N ILE A 175 -19.31 -32.06 19.66
CA ILE A 175 -18.34 -32.40 20.72
C ILE A 175 -18.94 -33.44 21.70
N ALA A 176 -20.26 -33.35 21.97
CA ALA A 176 -20.93 -34.29 22.88
C ALA A 176 -21.04 -35.73 22.32
N ARG A 177 -21.02 -35.90 21.00
CA ARG A 177 -21.24 -37.23 20.37
C ARG A 177 -19.97 -37.89 19.86
N GLU A 178 -18.91 -37.10 19.56
CA GLU A 178 -17.64 -37.66 19.07
C GLU A 178 -16.44 -36.77 19.49
N GLN A 179 -15.27 -37.36 19.49
CA GLN A 179 -14.04 -36.64 19.79
C GLN A 179 -13.73 -35.68 18.63
N VAL A 180 -13.51 -34.39 18.98
CA VAL A 180 -13.11 -33.32 18.05
C VAL A 180 -11.66 -32.95 18.31
N ASP A 181 -10.81 -33.09 17.28
CA ASP A 181 -9.38 -32.81 17.39
C ASP A 181 -9.02 -31.36 17.07
N LYS A 182 -9.86 -30.68 16.28
CA LYS A 182 -9.68 -29.27 15.89
C LYS A 182 -11.03 -28.61 15.59
N CYS A 183 -11.13 -27.32 15.90
CA CYS A 183 -12.22 -26.48 15.42
C CYS A 183 -11.63 -25.28 14.64
N ILE A 184 -12.23 -24.94 13.51
CA ILE A 184 -11.95 -23.71 12.76
C ILE A 184 -13.24 -22.90 12.71
N THR A 185 -13.18 -21.62 13.07
CA THR A 185 -14.37 -20.76 13.08
C THR A 185 -14.18 -19.50 12.23
N ILE A 186 -15.18 -19.22 11.39
CA ILE A 186 -15.18 -18.06 10.48
C ILE A 186 -16.58 -17.42 10.45
N GLY A 187 -16.66 -16.14 10.73
CA GLY A 187 -17.94 -15.40 10.72
C GLY A 187 -17.85 -14.11 11.48
N PRO A 188 -18.98 -13.54 11.94
CA PRO A 188 -18.98 -12.34 12.77
C PRO A 188 -18.08 -12.51 14.01
N ALA A 189 -17.32 -11.45 14.36
CA ALA A 189 -16.36 -11.51 15.47
C ALA A 189 -17.00 -11.97 16.80
N ILE A 190 -18.23 -11.55 17.05
CA ILE A 190 -18.98 -11.96 18.24
C ILE A 190 -19.28 -13.47 18.21
N MET A 191 -19.59 -14.04 17.05
CA MET A 191 -19.82 -15.48 16.88
C MET A 191 -18.51 -16.26 17.16
N MET A 192 -17.40 -15.85 16.58
CA MET A 192 -16.09 -16.47 16.79
C MET A 192 -15.67 -16.44 18.27
N LYS A 193 -15.93 -15.31 18.97
CA LYS A 193 -15.72 -15.20 20.42
C LYS A 193 -16.47 -16.30 21.18
N PHE A 194 -17.77 -16.48 20.89
CA PHE A 194 -18.58 -17.47 21.61
C PHE A 194 -18.22 -18.90 21.24
N VAL A 195 -17.85 -19.18 19.97
CA VAL A 195 -17.30 -20.49 19.59
C VAL A 195 -16.01 -20.77 20.36
N ALA A 196 -15.09 -19.81 20.44
CA ALA A 196 -13.85 -19.95 21.22
C ALA A 196 -14.13 -20.25 22.71
N LEU A 197 -15.07 -19.52 23.31
CA LEU A 197 -15.49 -19.77 24.72
C LEU A 197 -16.11 -21.17 24.90
N THR A 198 -16.88 -21.63 23.93
CA THR A 198 -17.50 -22.96 23.93
C THR A 198 -16.45 -24.04 23.84
N THR A 199 -15.60 -24.01 22.83
CA THR A 199 -14.57 -25.03 22.60
C THR A 199 -13.52 -25.07 23.71
N LYS A 200 -13.23 -23.94 24.36
CA LYS A 200 -12.32 -23.86 25.49
C LYS A 200 -12.78 -24.69 26.70
N LYS A 201 -14.10 -24.81 26.94
CA LYS A 201 -14.65 -25.65 28.02
C LYS A 201 -14.31 -27.12 27.83
N TYR A 202 -14.17 -27.54 26.57
CA TYR A 202 -13.91 -28.92 26.19
C TYR A 202 -12.46 -29.17 25.79
N ASN A 203 -11.58 -28.16 25.93
CA ASN A 203 -10.18 -28.21 25.54
C ASN A 203 -9.96 -28.57 24.05
N VAL A 204 -10.88 -28.20 23.16
CA VAL A 204 -10.74 -28.41 21.71
C VAL A 204 -9.92 -27.27 21.12
N PRO A 205 -8.72 -27.55 20.53
CA PRO A 205 -7.91 -26.54 19.85
C PRO A 205 -8.72 -25.82 18.78
N THR A 206 -8.76 -24.49 18.82
CA THR A 206 -9.65 -23.71 17.95
C THR A 206 -8.89 -22.57 17.29
N GLU A 207 -9.03 -22.45 15.99
CA GLU A 207 -8.56 -21.31 15.20
C GLU A 207 -9.73 -20.45 14.75
N ALA A 208 -9.55 -19.13 14.84
CA ALA A 208 -10.49 -18.14 14.33
C ALA A 208 -9.85 -17.35 13.19
N SER A 209 -10.54 -17.27 12.06
CA SER A 209 -10.15 -16.43 10.93
C SER A 209 -10.71 -15.03 11.12
N LEU A 210 -9.84 -14.09 11.52
CA LEU A 210 -10.23 -12.76 11.99
C LEU A 210 -10.49 -11.78 10.84
N ASN A 211 -11.51 -10.96 11.02
CA ASN A 211 -11.98 -9.95 10.05
C ASN A 211 -11.82 -8.52 10.59
N THR A 212 -10.59 -8.09 10.86
CA THR A 212 -10.29 -6.73 11.32
C THR A 212 -10.37 -5.71 10.19
N ILE A 213 -10.44 -4.41 10.54
CA ILE A 213 -10.27 -3.31 9.58
C ILE A 213 -8.88 -3.41 8.97
N MET A 214 -8.78 -3.36 7.64
CA MET A 214 -7.52 -3.39 6.90
C MET A 214 -7.46 -2.20 5.93
N VAL A 215 -6.25 -1.67 5.71
CA VAL A 215 -6.00 -0.57 4.76
C VAL A 215 -5.03 -1.03 3.67
N ASP A 216 -3.77 -1.30 4.01
CA ASP A 216 -2.76 -1.72 3.02
C ASP A 216 -2.75 -3.22 2.71
N GLY A 217 -3.04 -4.06 3.69
CA GLY A 217 -3.05 -5.53 3.55
C GLY A 217 -1.67 -6.18 3.56
N THR A 218 -0.58 -5.42 3.62
CA THR A 218 0.81 -5.91 3.56
C THR A 218 1.57 -5.79 4.88
N GLY A 219 0.91 -5.30 5.94
CA GLY A 219 1.49 -5.12 7.28
C GLY A 219 2.16 -3.77 7.50
N MET A 220 2.11 -2.87 6.53
CA MET A 220 2.79 -1.58 6.58
C MET A 220 2.09 -0.58 7.52
N CYS A 221 0.74 -0.54 7.53
CA CYS A 221 0.00 0.48 8.28
C CYS A 221 -0.26 0.09 9.74
N GLY A 222 -0.50 -1.20 10.04
CA GLY A 222 -0.85 -1.67 11.38
C GLY A 222 -2.31 -1.41 11.79
N ALA A 223 -3.19 -1.03 10.86
CA ALA A 223 -4.62 -0.85 11.11
C ALA A 223 -5.30 -2.14 11.59
N CYS A 224 -4.89 -3.28 11.03
CA CYS A 224 -5.44 -4.61 11.31
C CYS A 224 -4.89 -5.27 12.58
N ARG A 225 -4.28 -4.51 13.49
CA ARG A 225 -3.70 -5.09 14.71
C ARG A 225 -4.74 -5.68 15.64
N VAL A 226 -4.37 -6.74 16.30
CA VAL A 226 -5.15 -7.47 17.32
C VAL A 226 -4.19 -7.99 18.38
N THR A 227 -4.64 -8.08 19.63
CA THR A 227 -3.87 -8.70 20.70
C THR A 227 -4.11 -10.20 20.74
N VAL A 228 -3.05 -10.98 20.60
CA VAL A 228 -3.05 -12.44 20.69
C VAL A 228 -2.02 -12.87 21.73
N ASN A 229 -2.45 -13.54 22.78
CA ASN A 229 -1.59 -13.95 23.90
C ASN A 229 -0.75 -12.77 24.46
N GLY A 230 -1.39 -11.61 24.65
CA GLY A 230 -0.77 -10.39 25.18
C GLY A 230 0.23 -9.70 24.23
N LYS A 231 0.30 -10.12 22.95
CA LYS A 231 1.19 -9.52 21.96
C LYS A 231 0.39 -8.97 20.78
N THR A 232 0.78 -7.78 20.33
CA THR A 232 0.22 -7.20 19.11
C THR A 232 0.61 -8.03 17.87
N LYS A 233 -0.40 -8.39 17.07
CA LYS A 233 -0.29 -9.11 15.81
C LYS A 233 -1.00 -8.33 14.70
N PHE A 234 -0.56 -8.51 13.45
CA PHE A 234 -1.19 -7.91 12.28
C PHE A 234 -1.93 -8.97 11.48
N VAL A 235 -3.25 -8.89 11.44
CA VAL A 235 -4.10 -9.92 10.82
C VAL A 235 -3.74 -10.15 9.36
N CYS A 236 -3.39 -9.10 8.62
CA CYS A 236 -3.06 -9.21 7.19
C CYS A 236 -1.74 -9.95 6.88
N VAL A 237 -0.81 -10.08 7.82
CA VAL A 237 0.49 -10.73 7.60
C VAL A 237 0.81 -11.85 8.59
N ASP A 238 0.31 -11.77 9.83
CA ASP A 238 0.48 -12.81 10.85
C ASP A 238 -0.62 -13.87 10.79
N GLY A 239 -1.83 -13.50 10.28
CA GLY A 239 -3.03 -14.32 10.15
C GLY A 239 -3.46 -14.51 8.68
N PRO A 240 -4.76 -14.65 8.40
CA PRO A 240 -5.90 -14.22 9.23
C PRO A 240 -6.28 -15.17 10.39
N GLU A 241 -5.76 -16.38 10.43
CA GLU A 241 -6.10 -17.38 11.41
C GLU A 241 -5.18 -17.34 12.62
N PHE A 242 -5.79 -17.35 13.81
CA PHE A 242 -5.09 -17.32 15.10
C PHE A 242 -5.73 -18.28 16.09
N ASP A 243 -4.97 -18.73 17.10
CA ASP A 243 -5.50 -19.44 18.25
C ASP A 243 -6.62 -18.62 18.90
N ALA A 244 -7.86 -19.05 18.71
CA ALA A 244 -9.04 -18.36 19.17
C ALA A 244 -9.10 -18.21 20.71
N HIS A 245 -8.44 -19.10 21.45
CA HIS A 245 -8.38 -19.04 22.92
C HIS A 245 -7.40 -17.98 23.42
N ALA A 246 -6.53 -17.48 22.55
CA ALA A 246 -5.52 -16.46 22.88
C ALA A 246 -5.86 -15.05 22.36
N VAL A 247 -6.88 -14.92 21.49
CA VAL A 247 -7.33 -13.63 20.93
C VAL A 247 -8.09 -12.80 21.97
N ASP A 248 -7.74 -11.52 22.09
CA ASP A 248 -8.55 -10.53 22.80
C ASP A 248 -9.71 -10.06 21.89
N PHE A 249 -10.81 -10.79 21.94
CA PHE A 249 -12.01 -10.45 21.17
C PHE A 249 -12.71 -9.18 21.65
N ASP A 250 -12.55 -8.77 22.91
CA ASP A 250 -13.17 -7.54 23.42
C ASP A 250 -12.49 -6.30 22.85
N GLU A 251 -11.15 -6.30 22.80
CA GLU A 251 -10.37 -5.29 22.11
C GLU A 251 -10.74 -5.26 20.61
N MET A 252 -10.75 -6.43 19.94
CA MET A 252 -11.10 -6.54 18.53
C MET A 252 -12.49 -5.98 18.22
N LEU A 253 -13.50 -6.33 19.01
CA LEU A 253 -14.87 -5.85 18.85
C LEU A 253 -14.98 -4.34 19.07
N SER A 254 -14.24 -3.78 20.03
CA SER A 254 -14.16 -2.34 20.26
C SER A 254 -13.60 -1.63 19.03
N ARG A 255 -12.47 -2.14 18.47
CA ARG A 255 -11.82 -1.55 17.30
C ARG A 255 -12.69 -1.65 16.04
N LEU A 256 -13.42 -2.73 15.84
CA LEU A 256 -14.36 -2.87 14.71
C LEU A 256 -15.50 -1.83 14.72
N ARG A 257 -15.78 -1.22 15.88
CA ARG A 257 -16.86 -0.22 16.03
C ARG A 257 -16.36 1.22 15.93
N GLN A 258 -15.06 1.44 15.73
CA GLN A 258 -14.48 2.78 15.83
C GLN A 258 -15.01 3.79 14.79
N TYR A 259 -15.50 3.31 13.63
CA TYR A 259 -16.05 4.14 12.54
C TYR A 259 -17.56 3.92 12.32
N LYS A 260 -18.27 3.35 13.31
CA LYS A 260 -19.68 3.00 13.14
C LYS A 260 -20.59 4.19 12.86
N ASN A 261 -20.27 5.36 13.42
CA ASN A 261 -21.07 6.56 13.20
C ASN A 261 -20.86 7.08 11.77
N GLU A 262 -19.63 7.11 11.32
CA GLU A 262 -19.23 7.53 9.96
C GLU A 262 -19.79 6.57 8.90
N GLU A 263 -19.80 5.27 9.17
CA GLU A 263 -20.42 4.27 8.31
C GLU A 263 -21.94 4.50 8.16
N VAL A 264 -22.63 4.79 9.27
CA VAL A 264 -24.08 5.09 9.25
C VAL A 264 -24.35 6.38 8.51
N GLU A 265 -23.56 7.43 8.73
CA GLU A 265 -23.68 8.70 8.02
C GLU A 265 -23.46 8.52 6.52
N SER A 266 -22.40 7.84 6.12
CA SER A 266 -22.07 7.54 4.71
C SER A 266 -23.21 6.76 4.03
N MET A 267 -23.82 5.80 4.72
CA MET A 267 -24.99 5.07 4.17
C MET A 267 -26.21 5.97 4.03
N SER A 268 -26.45 6.89 4.97
CA SER A 268 -27.60 7.82 4.92
C SER A 268 -27.49 8.83 3.78
N LEU A 269 -26.30 9.20 3.39
CA LEU A 269 -26.02 10.06 2.24
C LEU A 269 -26.22 9.33 0.89
N GLY A 270 -26.61 8.05 0.92
CA GLY A 270 -26.99 7.27 -0.26
C GLY A 270 -25.80 6.94 -1.17
N GLY A 271 -24.57 7.03 -0.66
CA GLY A 271 -23.39 6.87 -1.50
C GLY A 271 -23.30 7.93 -2.62
N GLN A 272 -24.02 9.05 -2.48
CA GLN A 272 -23.82 10.20 -3.36
C GLN A 272 -22.36 10.57 -3.30
N GLU A 273 -21.76 10.69 -4.48
CA GLU A 273 -20.37 11.06 -4.61
C GLU A 273 -20.07 12.24 -3.69
N PHE A 274 -19.10 12.07 -2.78
CA PHE A 274 -18.48 13.16 -2.03
C PHE A 274 -17.80 14.20 -2.97
N SER A 275 -18.14 14.16 -4.26
CA SER A 275 -17.63 15.02 -5.32
C SER A 275 -18.27 16.41 -5.37
N SER A 276 -19.29 16.70 -4.56
CA SER A 276 -20.02 17.98 -4.70
C SER A 276 -19.71 19.07 -3.65
N LEU A 277 -18.87 18.80 -2.68
CA LEU A 277 -18.48 19.78 -1.66
C LEU A 277 -16.95 19.81 -1.49
N GLY A 278 -16.25 20.39 -2.43
CA GLY A 278 -14.84 20.65 -2.26
C GLY A 278 -14.11 20.76 -3.60
N VAL A 279 -13.18 21.66 -3.67
CA VAL A 279 -12.26 21.83 -4.79
C VAL A 279 -11.53 20.51 -5.01
N THR A 280 -11.81 19.81 -6.10
CA THR A 280 -11.12 18.55 -6.42
C THR A 280 -9.61 18.81 -6.50
N SER A 281 -8.79 17.80 -6.17
CA SER A 281 -7.33 17.88 -6.38
C SER A 281 -6.98 18.35 -7.79
N GLU A 282 -7.81 18.06 -8.79
CA GLU A 282 -7.71 18.55 -10.17
C GLU A 282 -7.99 20.06 -10.28
N GLN A 283 -8.90 20.62 -9.50
CA GLN A 283 -9.18 22.08 -9.51
C GLN A 283 -8.09 22.87 -8.76
N VAL A 284 -7.56 22.35 -7.65
CA VAL A 284 -6.35 22.89 -7.01
C VAL A 284 -5.16 22.74 -7.96
N GLN A 285 -5.04 21.60 -8.63
CA GLN A 285 -4.02 21.33 -9.64
C GLN A 285 -4.14 22.29 -10.83
N SER A 286 -5.35 22.59 -11.33
CA SER A 286 -5.57 23.52 -12.46
C SER A 286 -5.25 24.96 -12.09
N THR A 287 -5.54 25.39 -10.87
CA THR A 287 -5.23 26.73 -10.36
C THR A 287 -3.73 26.89 -10.09
N LEU A 288 -3.06 25.83 -9.63
CA LEU A 288 -1.60 25.80 -9.45
C LEU A 288 -0.85 25.67 -10.79
N ASN A 289 -1.38 24.89 -11.73
CA ASN A 289 -0.81 24.75 -13.09
C ASN A 289 -0.94 26.05 -13.92
N SER A 290 -1.91 26.90 -13.64
CA SER A 290 -2.05 28.19 -14.32
C SER A 290 -0.94 29.19 -13.96
N LYS A 291 -0.16 28.93 -12.90
CA LYS A 291 1.02 29.73 -12.49
C LYS A 291 2.35 29.08 -12.90
N ALA A 292 2.36 27.86 -13.44
CA ALA A 292 3.56 27.28 -14.03
C ALA A 292 3.83 27.97 -15.37
N SER A 293 4.66 29.01 -15.34
CA SER A 293 5.18 29.64 -16.55
C SER A 293 5.94 28.59 -17.37
N LYS A 294 5.64 28.53 -18.70
CA LYS A 294 6.42 27.74 -19.66
C LYS A 294 7.91 28.02 -19.46
N PRO A 295 8.81 27.02 -19.63
CA PRO A 295 10.23 27.26 -19.55
C PRO A 295 10.61 28.30 -20.60
N SER A 296 10.88 29.51 -20.16
CA SER A 296 11.54 30.51 -20.99
C SER A 296 12.99 30.08 -21.13
N VAL A 297 13.54 30.15 -22.34
CA VAL A 297 14.99 30.06 -22.53
C VAL A 297 15.62 31.13 -21.68
N THR A 298 16.13 30.76 -20.51
CA THR A 298 16.73 31.72 -19.58
C THR A 298 18.02 32.27 -20.22
N PRO A 299 18.17 33.57 -20.34
CA PRO A 299 19.38 34.15 -20.94
C PRO A 299 20.59 33.79 -20.08
N LEU A 300 21.71 33.40 -20.73
CA LEU A 300 22.98 33.22 -20.03
C LEU A 300 23.39 34.50 -19.32
N VAL A 301 23.79 34.36 -18.06
CA VAL A 301 24.27 35.45 -17.22
C VAL A 301 25.80 35.48 -17.24
N PRO A 302 26.46 36.66 -17.22
CA PRO A 302 27.90 36.71 -17.09
C PRO A 302 28.39 35.96 -15.84
N PRO A 303 29.53 35.25 -15.91
CA PRO A 303 30.12 34.65 -14.73
C PRO A 303 30.43 35.68 -13.66
N PHE A 304 30.34 35.26 -12.39
CA PHE A 304 30.68 36.12 -11.28
C PHE A 304 32.12 36.64 -11.35
N ALA A 305 32.29 37.93 -11.46
CA ALA A 305 33.60 38.58 -11.64
C ALA A 305 34.38 38.78 -10.32
N GLY A 306 33.78 38.47 -9.16
CA GLY A 306 34.40 38.66 -7.84
C GLY A 306 35.42 37.61 -7.48
N THR A 307 36.24 37.88 -6.47
CA THR A 307 37.23 36.97 -5.89
C THR A 307 36.58 35.91 -5.00
N ALA A 308 37.37 34.91 -4.55
CA ALA A 308 36.91 33.96 -3.56
C ALA A 308 36.45 34.59 -2.24
N LYS A 309 37.05 35.70 -1.84
CA LYS A 309 36.67 36.48 -0.65
C LYS A 309 35.29 37.12 -0.83
N ASP A 310 35.01 37.62 -2.04
CA ASP A 310 33.71 38.24 -2.35
C ASP A 310 32.60 37.14 -2.36
N ARG A 311 32.88 35.94 -2.88
CA ARG A 311 31.97 34.80 -2.85
C ARG A 311 31.62 34.38 -1.42
N VAL A 312 32.59 34.35 -0.52
CA VAL A 312 32.39 34.01 0.91
C VAL A 312 31.61 35.10 1.64
N ALA A 313 31.66 36.32 1.17
CA ALA A 313 30.93 37.45 1.77
C ALA A 313 29.43 37.47 1.45
N ILE A 314 28.99 36.77 0.38
CA ILE A 314 27.57 36.67 0.01
C ILE A 314 26.83 35.88 1.11
N PRO A 315 25.75 36.43 1.70
CA PRO A 315 24.95 35.73 2.68
C PRO A 315 24.20 34.56 2.03
N ARG A 316 23.96 33.49 2.81
CA ARG A 316 23.14 32.34 2.34
C ARG A 316 21.73 32.82 2.00
N VAL A 317 21.24 32.43 0.83
CA VAL A 317 19.87 32.67 0.40
C VAL A 317 18.90 31.82 1.22
N LYS A 318 17.83 32.46 1.71
CA LYS A 318 16.76 31.78 2.43
C LYS A 318 15.74 31.22 1.46
N MET A 319 15.24 30.03 1.76
CA MET A 319 14.13 29.41 1.03
C MET A 319 12.87 30.27 1.17
N ASN A 320 12.16 30.46 0.05
CA ASN A 320 10.82 31.07 0.09
C ASN A 320 9.84 30.03 0.66
N GLU A 321 8.99 30.46 1.58
CA GLU A 321 8.01 29.59 2.24
C GLU A 321 6.66 30.31 2.33
N LEU A 322 5.58 29.50 2.32
CA LEU A 322 4.25 30.02 2.63
C LEU A 322 4.22 30.60 4.06
N LYS A 323 3.44 31.64 4.25
CA LYS A 323 3.22 32.22 5.60
C LYS A 323 2.47 31.24 6.50
N PRO A 324 2.66 31.30 7.83
CA PRO A 324 1.98 30.38 8.75
C PRO A 324 0.45 30.34 8.56
N GLU A 325 -0.18 31.47 8.30
CA GLU A 325 -1.62 31.61 8.10
C GLU A 325 -2.11 30.93 6.79
N GLU A 326 -1.23 30.84 5.80
CA GLU A 326 -1.50 30.14 4.53
C GLU A 326 -1.28 28.63 4.65
N ARG A 327 -0.29 28.21 5.46
CA ARG A 327 0.04 26.79 5.65
C ARG A 327 -1.10 25.98 6.27
N ILE A 328 -1.85 26.59 7.20
CA ILE A 328 -2.93 25.91 7.93
C ILE A 328 -4.21 25.77 7.12
N GLN A 329 -4.29 26.39 5.94
CA GLN A 329 -5.49 26.37 5.09
C GLN A 329 -5.54 25.15 4.16
N SER A 330 -4.43 24.41 4.00
CA SER A 330 -4.37 23.27 3.11
C SER A 330 -3.30 22.26 3.53
N LEU A 331 -3.67 20.98 3.56
CA LEU A 331 -2.74 19.87 3.75
C LEU A 331 -1.97 19.53 2.46
N TYR A 332 -2.37 20.08 1.33
CA TYR A 332 -1.84 19.75 0.00
C TYR A 332 -0.92 20.83 -0.58
N ALA A 333 -0.96 22.07 -0.07
CA ALA A 333 -0.12 23.15 -0.57
C ALA A 333 1.34 22.96 -0.13
N GLU A 334 2.26 22.85 -1.09
CA GLU A 334 3.69 22.74 -0.80
C GLU A 334 4.17 23.97 -0.01
N VAL A 335 4.69 23.77 1.19
CA VAL A 335 5.11 24.86 2.10
C VAL A 335 6.33 25.58 1.57
N ASN A 336 7.35 24.86 1.14
CA ASN A 336 8.55 25.43 0.54
C ASN A 336 8.28 25.79 -0.92
N GLN A 337 8.46 27.06 -1.27
CA GLN A 337 8.13 27.61 -2.59
C GLN A 337 9.33 27.61 -3.57
N GLY A 338 10.49 27.12 -3.13
CA GLY A 338 11.70 27.15 -3.95
C GLY A 338 12.40 28.51 -3.98
N LEU A 339 13.35 28.66 -4.90
CA LEU A 339 14.09 29.89 -5.16
C LEU A 339 13.60 30.53 -6.47
N THR A 340 13.69 31.85 -6.57
CA THR A 340 13.62 32.50 -7.89
C THR A 340 14.93 32.29 -8.66
N PHE A 341 14.94 32.60 -9.96
CA PHE A 341 16.14 32.50 -10.78
C PHE A 341 17.29 33.37 -10.22
N GLU A 342 17.01 34.59 -9.85
CA GLU A 342 18.00 35.54 -9.30
C GLU A 342 18.54 35.04 -7.95
N GLN A 343 17.67 34.47 -7.10
CA GLN A 343 18.07 33.87 -5.84
C GLN A 343 18.98 32.66 -6.06
N ALA A 344 18.66 31.80 -7.02
CA ALA A 344 19.44 30.62 -7.33
C ALA A 344 20.82 30.98 -7.90
N VAL A 345 20.90 31.93 -8.81
CA VAL A 345 22.19 32.43 -9.34
C VAL A 345 23.02 33.09 -8.23
N THR A 346 22.38 33.90 -7.35
CA THR A 346 23.06 34.52 -6.20
C THR A 346 23.63 33.46 -5.26
N GLU A 347 22.89 32.43 -4.94
CA GLU A 347 23.38 31.32 -4.10
C GLU A 347 24.48 30.51 -4.81
N ALA A 348 24.37 30.33 -6.12
CA ALA A 348 25.40 29.65 -6.92
C ALA A 348 26.73 30.42 -6.90
N HIS A 349 26.70 31.76 -6.88
CA HIS A 349 27.90 32.60 -6.75
C HIS A 349 28.70 32.32 -5.48
N ARG A 350 28.11 31.78 -4.43
CA ARG A 350 28.80 31.42 -3.17
C ARG A 350 29.77 30.24 -3.35
N CYS A 351 29.53 29.37 -4.34
CA CYS A 351 30.36 28.19 -4.54
C CYS A 351 31.79 28.55 -4.96
N LEU A 352 32.79 28.07 -4.20
CA LEU A 352 34.21 28.34 -4.44
C LEU A 352 34.83 27.42 -5.50
N ASN A 353 34.09 26.49 -6.07
CA ASN A 353 34.59 25.50 -7.03
C ASN A 353 35.90 24.83 -6.58
N CYS A 354 35.86 24.18 -5.39
CA CYS A 354 37.01 23.63 -4.71
C CYS A 354 37.71 22.56 -5.58
N LYS A 355 39.06 22.55 -5.60
CA LYS A 355 39.86 21.52 -6.27
C LYS A 355 39.65 20.10 -5.68
N LYS A 356 39.35 20.02 -4.38
CA LYS A 356 38.97 18.81 -3.65
C LYS A 356 37.60 19.06 -3.00
N PRO A 357 36.50 18.79 -3.70
CA PRO A 357 35.17 19.16 -3.25
C PRO A 357 34.62 18.14 -2.24
N THR A 358 34.87 18.35 -0.95
CA THR A 358 34.38 17.47 0.13
C THR A 358 32.84 17.34 0.15
N CYS A 359 32.11 18.30 -0.42
CA CYS A 359 30.67 18.18 -0.58
C CYS A 359 30.26 17.02 -1.52
N VAL A 360 31.09 16.68 -2.53
CA VAL A 360 30.86 15.52 -3.39
C VAL A 360 31.02 14.23 -2.59
N GLU A 361 32.06 14.12 -1.77
CA GLU A 361 32.26 12.97 -0.87
C GLU A 361 31.13 12.83 0.17
N GLY A 362 30.50 13.94 0.56
CA GLY A 362 29.33 13.97 1.44
C GLY A 362 28.01 13.59 0.75
N CYS A 363 27.99 13.48 -0.58
CA CYS A 363 26.81 13.08 -1.35
C CYS A 363 26.83 11.55 -1.54
N PRO A 364 25.79 10.80 -1.09
CA PRO A 364 25.76 9.35 -1.23
C PRO A 364 25.87 8.83 -2.67
N VAL A 365 25.46 9.63 -3.65
CA VAL A 365 25.53 9.29 -5.08
C VAL A 365 26.60 10.07 -5.84
N ASN A 366 27.47 10.79 -5.14
CA ASN A 366 28.62 11.50 -5.69
C ASN A 366 28.30 12.48 -6.84
N ILE A 367 27.20 13.24 -6.73
CA ILE A 367 26.88 14.29 -7.70
C ILE A 367 28.06 15.25 -7.84
N ASN A 368 28.45 15.60 -9.07
CA ASN A 368 29.43 16.65 -9.35
C ASN A 368 28.87 18.03 -8.97
N ILE A 369 28.81 18.28 -7.64
CA ILE A 369 28.19 19.48 -7.07
C ILE A 369 28.83 20.78 -7.59
N PRO A 370 30.17 20.97 -7.60
CA PRO A 370 30.76 22.18 -8.18
C PRO A 370 30.42 22.34 -9.66
N GLY A 371 30.35 21.22 -10.40
CA GLY A 371 30.05 21.22 -11.84
C GLY A 371 28.65 21.78 -12.12
N PHE A 372 27.60 21.25 -11.46
CA PHE A 372 26.24 21.71 -11.72
C PHE A 372 26.04 23.16 -11.23
N ILE A 373 26.64 23.54 -10.08
CA ILE A 373 26.53 24.90 -9.56
C ILE A 373 27.20 25.91 -10.50
N LYS A 374 28.31 25.52 -11.16
CA LYS A 374 28.94 26.40 -12.14
C LYS A 374 28.12 26.61 -13.41
N GLN A 375 27.38 25.60 -13.86
CA GLN A 375 26.42 25.79 -14.94
C GLN A 375 25.27 26.71 -14.53
N LEU A 376 24.76 26.53 -13.31
CA LEU A 376 23.69 27.37 -12.79
C LEU A 376 24.15 28.82 -12.55
N GLU A 377 25.40 29.04 -12.14
CA GLU A 377 25.99 30.39 -11.96
C GLU A 377 25.88 31.25 -13.23
N ILE A 378 25.96 30.64 -14.40
CA ILE A 378 25.83 31.31 -15.70
C ILE A 378 24.42 31.19 -16.30
N GLY A 379 23.45 30.73 -15.53
CA GLY A 379 22.06 30.56 -15.97
C GLY A 379 21.83 29.31 -16.87
N ASN A 380 22.82 28.45 -17.08
CA ASN A 380 22.66 27.24 -17.88
C ASN A 380 21.99 26.12 -17.07
N ILE A 381 20.65 26.22 -16.89
CA ILE A 381 19.86 25.26 -16.11
C ILE A 381 19.92 23.86 -16.73
N LEU A 382 19.86 23.74 -18.06
CA LEU A 382 19.91 22.44 -18.74
C LEU A 382 21.27 21.76 -18.55
N GLY A 383 22.38 22.50 -18.66
CA GLY A 383 23.71 21.96 -18.37
C GLY A 383 23.88 21.54 -16.91
N ALA A 384 23.30 22.28 -15.96
CA ALA A 384 23.28 21.89 -14.55
C ALA A 384 22.48 20.60 -14.34
N ALA A 385 21.33 20.47 -14.98
CA ALA A 385 20.47 19.29 -14.91
C ALA A 385 21.13 18.04 -15.50
N GLN A 386 21.84 18.19 -16.62
CA GLN A 386 22.61 17.08 -17.23
C GLN A 386 23.65 16.53 -16.24
N ILE A 387 24.42 17.42 -15.60
CA ILE A 387 25.44 17.02 -14.61
C ILE A 387 24.82 16.31 -13.41
N ILE A 388 23.69 16.81 -12.90
CA ILE A 388 22.96 16.13 -11.81
C ILE A 388 22.49 14.76 -12.28
N GLY A 389 21.91 14.68 -13.49
CA GLY A 389 21.35 13.47 -14.08
C GLY A 389 22.37 12.35 -14.34
N GLU A 390 23.68 12.64 -14.42
CA GLU A 390 24.72 11.62 -14.51
C GLU A 390 24.74 10.69 -13.29
N SER A 391 24.45 11.22 -12.08
CA SER A 391 24.56 10.49 -10.81
C SER A 391 23.23 10.34 -10.06
N SER A 392 22.23 11.18 -10.34
CA SER A 392 20.95 11.16 -9.65
C SER A 392 19.80 10.90 -10.61
N THR A 393 18.92 9.98 -10.25
CA THR A 393 17.70 9.65 -11.03
C THR A 393 16.44 10.29 -10.46
N LEU A 394 16.51 10.87 -9.25
CA LEU A 394 15.38 11.47 -8.53
C LEU A 394 15.74 12.88 -8.00
N PRO A 395 16.25 13.80 -8.83
CA PRO A 395 16.77 15.08 -8.34
C PRO A 395 15.69 15.98 -7.73
N ALA A 396 14.46 15.97 -8.25
CA ALA A 396 13.39 16.80 -7.70
C ALA A 396 12.91 16.30 -6.33
N VAL A 397 12.98 14.99 -6.08
CA VAL A 397 12.74 14.39 -4.76
C VAL A 397 13.92 14.71 -3.83
N CYS A 398 15.15 14.45 -4.25
CA CYS A 398 16.36 14.68 -3.42
C CYS A 398 16.49 16.13 -2.98
N GLY A 399 16.25 17.09 -3.87
CA GLY A 399 16.30 18.50 -3.55
C GLY A 399 15.28 18.96 -2.50
N ARG A 400 14.21 18.15 -2.25
CA ARG A 400 13.18 18.43 -1.25
C ARG A 400 13.36 17.69 0.07
N VAL A 401 13.80 16.42 0.04
CA VAL A 401 13.72 15.55 1.22
C VAL A 401 15.05 14.97 1.67
N CYS A 402 16.11 15.07 0.87
CA CYS A 402 17.43 14.67 1.29
C CYS A 402 17.90 15.51 2.50
N PRO A 403 18.49 14.93 3.55
CA PRO A 403 19.02 15.68 4.70
C PRO A 403 20.38 16.31 4.36
N GLN A 404 20.40 17.26 3.40
CA GLN A 404 21.63 17.88 2.86
C GLN A 404 22.51 18.49 3.94
N GLU A 405 21.90 19.07 4.98
CA GLU A 405 22.57 19.64 6.14
C GLU A 405 23.41 18.65 6.96
N LYS A 406 23.14 17.33 6.78
CA LYS A 406 23.90 16.23 7.39
C LYS A 406 24.81 15.50 6.40
N GLN A 407 24.72 15.82 5.12
CA GLN A 407 25.42 15.16 4.02
C GLN A 407 26.33 16.17 3.28
N CYS A 408 25.99 16.55 2.04
CA CYS A 408 26.81 17.40 1.20
C CYS A 408 27.05 18.78 1.81
N GLU A 409 26.05 19.42 2.38
CA GLU A 409 26.18 20.74 3.00
C GLU A 409 27.04 20.69 4.28
N ALA A 410 26.96 19.61 5.07
CA ALA A 410 27.80 19.41 6.26
C ALA A 410 29.31 19.37 5.91
N GLN A 411 29.65 19.04 4.68
CA GLN A 411 31.03 18.98 4.20
C GLN A 411 31.49 20.23 3.46
N CYS A 412 30.62 21.26 3.37
CA CYS A 412 30.97 22.49 2.65
C CYS A 412 32.12 23.25 3.33
N ILE A 413 33.09 23.68 2.53
CA ILE A 413 34.27 24.42 3.02
C ILE A 413 33.91 25.72 3.75
N HIS A 414 32.78 26.35 3.44
CA HIS A 414 32.29 27.55 4.11
C HIS A 414 32.14 27.36 5.63
N LEU A 415 31.74 26.15 6.08
CA LEU A 415 31.62 25.84 7.51
C LEU A 415 32.96 25.93 8.24
N LYS A 416 34.07 25.52 7.58
CA LYS A 416 35.41 25.65 8.14
C LYS A 416 35.89 27.10 8.27
N MET A 417 35.24 28.01 7.55
CA MET A 417 35.49 29.47 7.62
C MET A 417 34.51 30.20 8.53
N GLY A 418 33.72 29.46 9.33
CA GLY A 418 32.70 30.05 10.21
C GLY A 418 31.53 30.69 9.46
N LYS A 419 31.25 30.25 8.24
CA LYS A 419 30.16 30.74 7.40
C LYS A 419 29.15 29.62 7.15
N GLU A 420 27.91 30.01 6.78
CA GLU A 420 26.89 29.04 6.39
C GLU A 420 27.28 28.32 5.08
N ALA A 421 27.01 27.01 5.02
CA ALA A 421 27.21 26.22 3.81
C ALA A 421 26.49 26.81 2.60
N VAL A 422 26.95 26.50 1.39
CA VAL A 422 26.16 26.73 0.17
C VAL A 422 24.90 25.86 0.24
N ALA A 423 23.75 26.43 -0.11
CA ALA A 423 22.45 25.76 -0.08
C ALA A 423 22.31 24.77 -1.26
N ILE A 424 23.10 23.70 -1.23
CA ILE A 424 23.25 22.75 -2.32
C ILE A 424 21.91 22.11 -2.68
N GLY A 425 21.14 21.65 -1.69
CA GLY A 425 19.83 21.04 -1.92
C GLY A 425 18.81 22.03 -2.51
N TYR A 426 18.86 23.31 -2.14
CA TYR A 426 17.98 24.33 -2.73
C TYR A 426 18.30 24.55 -4.20
N LEU A 427 19.58 24.53 -4.57
CA LEU A 427 20.03 24.66 -5.95
C LEU A 427 19.69 23.41 -6.77
N GLU A 428 19.86 22.20 -6.22
CA GLU A 428 19.44 20.95 -6.83
C GLU A 428 17.94 20.96 -7.13
N ARG A 429 17.12 21.34 -6.13
CA ARG A 429 15.67 21.51 -6.29
C ARG A 429 15.34 22.51 -7.39
N PHE A 430 15.97 23.70 -7.37
CA PHE A 430 15.73 24.72 -8.37
C PHE A 430 16.00 24.21 -9.79
N VAL A 431 17.12 23.52 -9.99
CA VAL A 431 17.47 22.93 -11.29
C VAL A 431 16.43 21.88 -11.71
N ALA A 432 16.03 20.95 -10.81
CA ALA A 432 15.08 19.88 -11.12
C ALA A 432 13.66 20.41 -11.41
N ASP A 433 13.25 21.51 -10.75
CA ASP A 433 11.94 22.13 -10.98
C ASP A 433 11.88 22.90 -12.30
N ASN A 434 13.00 23.46 -12.78
CA ASN A 434 13.05 24.35 -13.93
C ASN A 434 13.70 23.72 -15.19
N ALA A 435 14.20 22.48 -15.10
CA ALA A 435 14.71 21.74 -16.24
C ALA A 435 13.73 20.68 -16.70
N GLU A 436 13.50 20.58 -18.00
CA GLU A 436 12.93 19.39 -18.61
C GLU A 436 14.10 18.46 -19.02
N LEU A 437 14.39 17.50 -18.13
CA LEU A 437 15.38 16.48 -18.46
C LEU A 437 14.77 15.49 -19.46
N LYS A 438 15.18 15.54 -20.70
CA LYS A 438 15.09 14.41 -21.62
C LYS A 438 16.29 13.52 -21.31
N VAL A 439 16.13 12.57 -20.38
CA VAL A 439 17.16 11.56 -20.13
C VAL A 439 17.04 10.53 -21.24
N GLU A 440 17.96 10.54 -22.19
CA GLU A 440 18.06 9.50 -23.21
C GLU A 440 18.94 8.36 -22.67
N SER A 441 18.55 7.11 -22.95
CA SER A 441 19.42 5.97 -22.70
C SER A 441 20.71 6.13 -23.52
N GLN A 442 21.84 6.26 -22.85
CA GLN A 442 23.14 6.44 -23.49
C GLN A 442 23.76 5.13 -24.00
N SER A 443 23.15 4.00 -23.63
CA SER A 443 23.71 2.67 -23.93
C SER A 443 22.88 1.91 -24.94
N SER A 444 23.54 1.12 -25.79
CA SER A 444 22.89 0.10 -26.60
C SER A 444 22.18 -0.89 -25.68
N LYS A 445 20.98 -1.36 -26.06
CA LYS A 445 20.23 -2.34 -25.26
C LYS A 445 21.08 -3.60 -25.02
N VAL A 446 21.19 -3.95 -23.74
CA VAL A 446 21.95 -5.14 -23.30
C VAL A 446 21.14 -6.43 -23.54
N GLY A 447 19.79 -6.32 -23.69
CA GLY A 447 18.89 -7.45 -23.87
C GLY A 447 18.76 -8.36 -22.66
N LYS A 448 19.05 -7.87 -21.47
CA LYS A 448 18.92 -8.60 -20.20
C LYS A 448 17.84 -7.96 -19.33
N LYS A 449 16.95 -8.80 -18.80
CA LYS A 449 15.86 -8.37 -17.93
C LYS A 449 16.30 -8.32 -16.46
N VAL A 450 15.92 -7.26 -15.77
CA VAL A 450 16.14 -7.06 -14.34
C VAL A 450 14.81 -6.77 -13.65
N ALA A 451 14.51 -7.52 -12.60
CA ALA A 451 13.35 -7.29 -11.75
C ALA A 451 13.74 -6.43 -10.54
N VAL A 452 12.90 -5.46 -10.20
CA VAL A 452 13.03 -4.62 -8.99
C VAL A 452 11.80 -4.83 -8.13
N VAL A 453 11.98 -5.25 -6.88
CA VAL A 453 10.91 -5.52 -5.93
C VAL A 453 10.72 -4.32 -5.03
N GLY A 454 9.66 -3.56 -5.25
CA GLY A 454 9.33 -2.32 -4.55
C GLY A 454 9.72 -1.06 -5.31
N SER A 455 8.80 -0.12 -5.39
CA SER A 455 8.94 1.16 -6.08
C SER A 455 9.29 2.33 -5.16
N GLY A 456 9.80 2.05 -3.96
CA GLY A 456 10.32 3.09 -3.06
C GLY A 456 11.57 3.77 -3.65
N PRO A 457 12.13 4.78 -2.96
CA PRO A 457 13.26 5.56 -3.49
C PRO A 457 14.46 4.70 -3.90
N ALA A 458 14.77 3.63 -3.18
CA ALA A 458 15.86 2.71 -3.53
C ALA A 458 15.57 1.96 -4.83
N GLY A 459 14.35 1.44 -4.99
CA GLY A 459 13.92 0.73 -6.20
C GLY A 459 13.91 1.63 -7.42
N LEU A 460 13.35 2.83 -7.29
CA LEU A 460 13.29 3.82 -8.38
C LEU A 460 14.69 4.27 -8.81
N ALA A 461 15.59 4.56 -7.85
CA ALA A 461 16.96 4.96 -8.14
C ALA A 461 17.71 3.85 -8.89
N PHE A 462 17.65 2.61 -8.38
CA PHE A 462 18.27 1.46 -9.01
C PHE A 462 17.69 1.20 -10.42
N ALA A 463 16.38 1.27 -10.57
CA ALA A 463 15.70 1.05 -11.86
C ALA A 463 16.18 2.07 -12.91
N GLY A 464 16.30 3.34 -12.53
CA GLY A 464 16.77 4.39 -13.42
C GLY A 464 18.23 4.18 -13.85
N ASP A 465 19.13 3.82 -12.92
CA ASP A 465 20.52 3.58 -13.25
C ASP A 465 20.69 2.35 -14.16
N MET A 466 19.96 1.26 -13.88
CA MET A 466 20.00 0.06 -14.74
C MET A 466 19.43 0.34 -16.14
N ALA A 467 18.38 1.15 -16.25
CA ALA A 467 17.82 1.56 -17.53
C ALA A 467 18.82 2.41 -18.35
N LYS A 468 19.56 3.32 -17.68
CA LYS A 468 20.65 4.08 -18.32
C LYS A 468 21.75 3.17 -18.86
N TYR A 469 22.03 2.05 -18.18
CA TYR A 469 22.98 1.04 -18.65
C TYR A 469 22.43 0.11 -19.73
N GLY A 470 21.18 0.31 -20.18
CA GLY A 470 20.58 -0.42 -21.30
C GLY A 470 19.93 -1.75 -20.91
N TYR A 471 19.67 -2.01 -19.63
CA TYR A 471 18.92 -3.18 -19.17
C TYR A 471 17.41 -2.98 -19.36
N ASP A 472 16.68 -4.08 -19.59
CA ASP A 472 15.22 -4.10 -19.58
C ASP A 472 14.74 -4.25 -18.14
N VAL A 473 14.23 -3.16 -17.54
CA VAL A 473 13.90 -3.11 -16.12
C VAL A 473 12.39 -3.13 -15.90
N THR A 474 11.92 -4.03 -15.03
CA THR A 474 10.54 -4.05 -14.53
C THR A 474 10.54 -3.88 -13.02
N VAL A 475 9.77 -2.90 -12.54
CA VAL A 475 9.53 -2.64 -11.11
C VAL A 475 8.18 -3.24 -10.72
N PHE A 476 8.17 -4.12 -9.74
CA PHE A 476 6.98 -4.74 -9.15
C PHE A 476 6.64 -4.03 -7.84
N GLU A 477 5.43 -3.49 -7.76
CA GLU A 477 4.95 -2.76 -6.58
C GLU A 477 3.74 -3.46 -5.96
N ALA A 478 3.78 -3.63 -4.65
CA ALA A 478 2.71 -4.27 -3.89
C ALA A 478 1.47 -3.37 -3.72
N LEU A 479 1.65 -2.06 -3.78
CA LEU A 479 0.58 -1.07 -3.62
C LEU A 479 0.04 -0.61 -4.99
N HIS A 480 -1.10 0.06 -4.96
CA HIS A 480 -1.75 0.62 -6.15
C HIS A 480 -1.09 1.91 -6.68
N GLU A 481 -0.15 2.50 -5.93
CA GLU A 481 0.61 3.68 -6.32
C GLU A 481 2.11 3.39 -6.34
N ILE A 482 2.80 3.92 -7.37
CA ILE A 482 4.25 3.83 -7.49
C ILE A 482 4.90 4.94 -6.67
N GLY A 483 5.97 4.63 -5.94
CA GLY A 483 6.71 5.61 -5.14
C GLY A 483 7.02 5.16 -3.71
N GLY A 484 6.35 4.13 -3.21
CA GLY A 484 6.55 3.65 -1.84
C GLY A 484 6.38 4.78 -0.81
N VAL A 485 7.34 4.92 0.11
CA VAL A 485 7.30 5.96 1.16
C VAL A 485 7.23 7.39 0.62
N LEU A 486 7.64 7.63 -0.61
CA LEU A 486 7.52 8.96 -1.24
C LEU A 486 6.06 9.37 -1.42
N LYS A 487 5.18 8.39 -1.68
CA LYS A 487 3.74 8.57 -1.87
C LYS A 487 2.95 8.40 -0.57
N TYR A 488 3.14 7.28 0.14
CA TYR A 488 2.32 6.98 1.32
C TYR A 488 2.82 7.62 2.62
N GLY A 489 4.13 7.95 2.71
CA GLY A 489 4.76 8.32 3.97
C GLY A 489 5.14 9.80 4.10
N ILE A 490 5.41 10.50 2.99
CA ILE A 490 5.77 11.92 3.01
C ILE A 490 4.54 12.76 2.71
N PRO A 491 4.14 13.68 3.61
CA PRO A 491 2.98 14.53 3.37
C PRO A 491 3.13 15.41 2.12
N GLU A 492 2.01 15.63 1.42
CA GLU A 492 1.90 16.40 0.18
C GLU A 492 2.48 17.81 0.32
N PHE A 493 2.29 18.47 1.47
CA PHE A 493 2.84 19.80 1.73
C PHE A 493 4.37 19.86 1.81
N ARG A 494 5.05 18.70 1.92
CA ARG A 494 6.52 18.58 1.91
C ARG A 494 7.06 18.01 0.59
N LEU A 495 6.42 17.01 0.05
CA LEU A 495 6.76 16.39 -1.23
C LEU A 495 5.47 16.14 -2.04
N PRO A 496 5.08 17.07 -2.90
CA PRO A 496 3.88 16.90 -3.71
C PRO A 496 3.93 15.66 -4.60
N ASN A 497 2.83 14.91 -4.64
CA ASN A 497 2.71 13.70 -5.46
C ASN A 497 3.05 13.95 -6.93
N ARG A 498 2.65 15.11 -7.49
CA ARG A 498 3.00 15.53 -8.86
C ARG A 498 4.50 15.53 -9.13
N ILE A 499 5.33 15.78 -8.12
CA ILE A 499 6.80 15.75 -8.25
C ILE A 499 7.28 14.31 -8.36
N VAL A 500 6.75 13.42 -7.53
CA VAL A 500 7.06 11.99 -7.60
C VAL A 500 6.60 11.40 -8.94
N ASP A 501 5.40 11.78 -9.41
CA ASP A 501 4.87 11.34 -10.70
C ASP A 501 5.75 11.82 -11.87
N LYS A 502 6.23 13.07 -11.84
CA LYS A 502 7.17 13.59 -12.84
C LYS A 502 8.45 12.75 -12.92
N GLU A 503 9.02 12.35 -11.78
CA GLU A 503 10.21 11.49 -11.75
C GLU A 503 9.91 10.09 -12.29
N ILE A 504 8.75 9.51 -11.94
CA ILE A 504 8.31 8.20 -12.44
C ILE A 504 8.12 8.24 -13.95
N GLU A 505 7.50 9.29 -14.50
CA GLU A 505 7.35 9.46 -15.95
C GLU A 505 8.71 9.60 -16.66
N GLY A 506 9.68 10.26 -16.02
CA GLY A 506 11.07 10.27 -16.50
C GLY A 506 11.66 8.86 -16.59
N LEU A 507 11.41 8.00 -15.60
CA LEU A 507 11.85 6.59 -15.62
C LEU A 507 11.11 5.77 -16.68
N ARG A 508 9.80 6.00 -16.90
CA ARG A 508 9.05 5.39 -18.01
C ARG A 508 9.64 5.76 -19.37
N ALA A 509 10.00 7.03 -19.54
CA ALA A 509 10.64 7.52 -20.77
C ALA A 509 12.01 6.86 -21.02
N LEU A 510 12.72 6.44 -19.95
CA LEU A 510 13.94 5.62 -20.05
C LEU A 510 13.68 4.15 -20.41
N GLY A 511 12.42 3.70 -20.44
CA GLY A 511 12.03 2.33 -20.75
C GLY A 511 11.79 1.45 -19.51
N VAL A 512 11.74 2.01 -18.30
CA VAL A 512 11.36 1.26 -17.10
C VAL A 512 9.87 0.93 -17.16
N THR A 513 9.51 -0.33 -16.96
CA THR A 513 8.13 -0.79 -16.83
C THR A 513 7.74 -0.94 -15.36
N PHE A 514 6.47 -0.71 -15.05
CA PHE A 514 5.94 -0.82 -13.69
C PHE A 514 4.73 -1.74 -13.67
N GLN A 515 4.72 -2.70 -12.75
CA GLN A 515 3.58 -3.58 -12.47
C GLN A 515 3.13 -3.34 -11.03
N LYS A 516 1.93 -2.79 -10.87
CA LYS A 516 1.29 -2.53 -9.58
C LYS A 516 0.50 -3.75 -9.12
N ASP A 517 0.15 -3.76 -7.83
CA ASP A 517 -0.67 -4.78 -7.19
C ASP A 517 -0.05 -6.20 -7.25
N VAL A 518 1.28 -6.27 -7.39
CA VAL A 518 2.05 -7.52 -7.46
C VAL A 518 2.98 -7.64 -6.25
N ILE A 519 2.73 -8.63 -5.42
CA ILE A 519 3.54 -8.91 -4.23
C ILE A 519 4.52 -10.04 -4.57
N VAL A 520 5.78 -9.69 -4.85
CA VAL A 520 6.83 -10.70 -5.07
C VAL A 520 7.07 -11.49 -3.78
N GLY A 521 7.06 -12.80 -3.89
CA GLY A 521 7.05 -13.75 -2.76
C GLY A 521 5.65 -14.25 -2.38
N LYS A 522 4.59 -13.71 -3.00
CA LYS A 522 3.19 -14.16 -2.83
C LYS A 522 2.46 -14.30 -4.17
N THR A 523 2.27 -13.18 -4.89
CA THR A 523 1.63 -13.18 -6.22
C THR A 523 2.52 -13.84 -7.27
N LEU A 524 3.81 -13.53 -7.23
CA LEU A 524 4.89 -14.11 -8.04
C LEU A 524 6.04 -14.55 -7.13
N SER A 525 6.58 -15.73 -7.34
CA SER A 525 7.81 -16.16 -6.67
C SER A 525 9.07 -15.64 -7.41
N ILE A 526 10.22 -15.77 -6.78
CA ILE A 526 11.52 -15.49 -7.45
C ILE A 526 11.74 -16.47 -8.60
N GLU A 527 11.32 -17.71 -8.43
CA GLU A 527 11.39 -18.76 -9.45
C GLU A 527 10.51 -18.44 -10.66
N ASP A 528 9.30 -17.86 -10.44
CA ASP A 528 8.45 -17.38 -11.54
C ASP A 528 9.15 -16.26 -12.31
N LEU A 529 9.76 -15.28 -11.64
CA LEU A 529 10.53 -14.21 -12.29
C LEU A 529 11.71 -14.77 -13.11
N GLN A 530 12.42 -15.77 -12.58
CA GLN A 530 13.50 -16.43 -13.32
C GLN A 530 12.97 -17.17 -14.56
N ALA A 531 11.82 -17.85 -14.44
CA ALA A 531 11.17 -18.52 -15.57
C ALA A 531 10.71 -17.53 -16.66
N GLU A 532 10.32 -16.30 -16.29
CA GLU A 532 10.00 -15.20 -17.21
C GLU A 532 11.24 -14.54 -17.84
N GLY A 533 12.44 -15.01 -17.47
CA GLY A 533 13.71 -14.58 -18.05
C GLY A 533 14.39 -13.41 -17.35
N TYR A 534 13.96 -13.04 -16.14
CA TYR A 534 14.70 -12.10 -15.32
C TYR A 534 15.99 -12.73 -14.80
N GLN A 535 17.12 -12.09 -15.11
CA GLN A 535 18.46 -12.60 -14.79
C GLN A 535 18.98 -12.11 -13.44
N ALA A 536 18.40 -11.03 -12.93
CA ALA A 536 18.69 -10.49 -11.61
C ALA A 536 17.43 -9.92 -10.96
N VAL A 537 17.39 -9.99 -9.64
CA VAL A 537 16.30 -9.44 -8.82
C VAL A 537 16.92 -8.52 -7.76
N PHE A 538 16.52 -7.24 -7.77
CA PHE A 538 16.89 -6.27 -6.75
C PHE A 538 15.74 -6.11 -5.75
N VAL A 539 15.99 -6.42 -4.48
CA VAL A 539 14.97 -6.34 -3.43
C VAL A 539 15.05 -4.99 -2.72
N ALA A 540 14.02 -4.17 -2.91
CA ALA A 540 13.87 -2.83 -2.34
C ALA A 540 12.51 -2.66 -1.64
N SER A 541 12.04 -3.70 -0.97
CA SER A 541 10.71 -3.78 -0.33
C SER A 541 10.49 -2.82 0.84
N GLY A 542 11.54 -2.11 1.28
CA GLY A 542 11.47 -1.18 2.41
C GLY A 542 11.38 -1.87 3.77
N ALA A 543 11.09 -1.08 4.81
CA ALA A 543 10.95 -1.52 6.19
C ALA A 543 9.66 -0.92 6.79
N GLY A 544 8.52 -1.18 6.13
CA GLY A 544 7.24 -0.53 6.39
C GLY A 544 6.53 -0.97 7.68
N LEU A 545 6.92 -2.08 8.33
CA LEU A 545 6.26 -2.58 9.54
C LEU A 545 6.28 -1.53 10.66
N PRO A 546 5.12 -1.14 11.21
CA PRO A 546 5.06 -0.16 12.28
C PRO A 546 5.64 -0.74 13.57
N ARG A 547 6.35 0.08 14.32
CA ARG A 547 6.83 -0.26 15.65
C ARG A 547 5.95 0.40 16.69
N PHE A 548 5.33 -0.41 17.53
CA PHE A 548 4.59 0.04 18.68
C PHE A 548 5.50 0.16 19.90
N MET A 549 5.17 1.08 20.81
CA MET A 549 5.99 1.36 22.00
C MET A 549 5.77 0.35 23.12
N GLY A 550 4.70 -0.43 23.06
CA GLY A 550 4.33 -1.40 24.11
C GLY A 550 3.81 -0.73 25.39
N ILE A 551 3.17 0.43 25.27
CA ILE A 551 2.61 1.17 26.39
C ILE A 551 1.10 0.96 26.53
N PRO A 552 0.54 1.09 27.76
CA PRO A 552 -0.90 1.00 27.95
C PRO A 552 -1.68 2.01 27.10
N GLY A 553 -2.78 1.57 26.50
CA GLY A 553 -3.64 2.41 25.66
C GLY A 553 -3.28 2.47 24.19
N GLU A 554 -2.21 1.84 23.75
CA GLU A 554 -1.75 1.83 22.35
C GLU A 554 -2.77 1.21 21.38
N ASN A 555 -3.61 0.28 21.89
CA ASN A 555 -4.65 -0.41 21.13
C ASN A 555 -6.05 0.22 21.25
N LEU A 556 -6.19 1.35 21.94
CA LEU A 556 -7.47 2.07 22.03
C LEU A 556 -7.91 2.59 20.66
N ASN A 557 -9.23 2.82 20.51
CA ASN A 557 -9.81 3.44 19.32
C ASN A 557 -9.20 4.83 19.09
N ALA A 558 -9.07 5.23 17.83
CA ALA A 558 -8.42 6.47 17.38
C ALA A 558 -6.91 6.59 17.68
N VAL A 559 -6.28 5.60 18.32
CA VAL A 559 -4.82 5.51 18.42
C VAL A 559 -4.30 4.81 17.17
N MET A 560 -3.46 5.48 16.41
CA MET A 560 -2.92 5.01 15.13
C MET A 560 -1.41 5.04 15.14
N SER A 561 -0.78 4.12 14.40
CA SER A 561 0.62 4.31 14.02
C SER A 561 0.74 5.50 13.04
N CYS A 562 1.90 6.14 12.98
CA CYS A 562 2.11 7.17 11.96
C CYS A 562 1.94 6.61 10.54
N ASN A 563 2.32 5.36 10.30
CA ASN A 563 2.10 4.70 9.02
C ASN A 563 0.61 4.54 8.69
N GLU A 564 -0.24 4.18 9.67
CA GLU A 564 -1.69 4.10 9.46
C GLU A 564 -2.26 5.46 9.07
N TYR A 565 -1.94 6.51 9.85
CA TYR A 565 -2.41 7.86 9.59
C TYR A 565 -1.96 8.37 8.21
N LEU A 566 -0.67 8.27 7.90
CA LEU A 566 -0.12 8.76 6.64
C LEU A 566 -0.62 7.96 5.43
N THR A 567 -0.79 6.65 5.55
CA THR A 567 -1.37 5.83 4.48
C THR A 567 -2.82 6.25 4.19
N ARG A 568 -3.62 6.49 5.22
CA ARG A 568 -5.01 6.96 5.04
C ARG A 568 -5.04 8.33 4.37
N VAL A 569 -4.22 9.27 4.82
CA VAL A 569 -4.18 10.64 4.27
C VAL A 569 -3.64 10.68 2.86
N ASN A 570 -2.50 10.02 2.61
CA ASN A 570 -1.77 10.18 1.35
C ASN A 570 -2.20 9.19 0.24
N LEU A 571 -2.52 7.93 0.58
CA LEU A 571 -2.94 6.91 -0.41
C LEU A 571 -4.44 6.79 -0.55
N MET A 572 -5.19 6.99 0.55
CA MET A 572 -6.64 6.83 0.56
C MET A 572 -7.37 8.17 0.49
N ASN A 573 -6.65 9.28 0.37
CA ASN A 573 -7.19 10.65 0.30
C ASN A 573 -8.17 10.98 1.45
N ALA A 574 -7.95 10.40 2.63
CA ALA A 574 -8.86 10.55 3.76
C ALA A 574 -8.98 11.99 4.33
N ALA A 575 -8.12 12.90 3.88
CA ALA A 575 -8.17 14.32 4.22
C ALA A 575 -8.73 15.20 3.06
N SER A 576 -9.10 14.60 1.92
CA SER A 576 -9.83 15.30 0.87
C SER A 576 -11.31 15.34 1.24
N GLU A 577 -11.87 16.55 1.31
CA GLU A 577 -13.31 16.75 1.48
C GLU A 577 -14.07 16.43 0.20
#